data_18635a2a80cdf67c2fd4eb8a8deb5b6f
#
_entry.id   18635a2a80cdf67c2fd4eb8a8deb5b6f
#
_cell.length_a   1.000
_cell.length_b   1.000
_cell.length_c   1.000
_cell.angle_alpha   90.00
_cell.angle_beta   90.00
_cell.angle_gamma   90.00
#
_symmetry.space_group_name_H-M   'P 1'
#
loop_
_entity.id
_entity.type
_entity.pdbx_description
1 polymer ?
#
loop_
_entity_poly.entity_id
_entity_poly.type
_entity_poly.pdbx_seq_one_letter_code
_entity_poly.pdbx_strand_id
1 'polypeptide(L)'
;IWRPQFFDYKPIADLELVKRGYAAVFISMEDLYGSPKAMEVMDQFYRYLVDERKFSGKPVLFGLSRGGLYALNWAEKNPLCVAGVYVDAPVCDFKSWPAGRGKGKGSPDDWNKCLRAYGFNEQQALSYKGNPVDNMRGMAKAGIPLLFISRTEDDVVPIEENTDVFAKRYAKLGGPVKVIRRPGGHHPHGFDN
;
A
#
# COMPACT_ATOMS: atom_id res chain seq x y z
N ILE A 1 -10.50 10.12 2.09
CA ILE A 1 -9.64 9.17 1.37
C ILE A 1 -8.22 9.71 1.43
N TRP A 2 -7.26 8.86 1.74
CA TRP A 2 -5.86 9.25 1.72
C TRP A 2 -5.08 8.38 0.71
N ARG A 3 -4.52 9.05 -0.29
CA ARG A 3 -3.76 8.44 -1.37
C ARG A 3 -2.29 8.78 -1.20
N PRO A 4 -1.43 7.88 -0.70
CA PRO A 4 -0.03 8.21 -0.42
C PRO A 4 0.86 8.33 -1.67
N GLN A 5 0.43 7.77 -2.81
CA GLN A 5 1.15 7.79 -4.09
C GLN A 5 0.17 7.92 -5.25
N PHE A 6 0.63 8.45 -6.39
CA PHE A 6 -0.13 8.53 -7.66
C PHE A 6 -1.48 9.25 -7.54
N PHE A 7 -1.52 10.42 -6.90
CA PHE A 7 -2.74 11.12 -6.50
C PHE A 7 -3.71 11.40 -7.66
N ASP A 8 -3.22 11.79 -8.81
CA ASP A 8 -4.01 12.16 -9.99
C ASP A 8 -4.15 11.02 -11.03
N TYR A 9 -3.53 9.87 -10.77
CA TYR A 9 -3.59 8.74 -11.69
C TYR A 9 -4.91 7.98 -11.54
N LYS A 10 -5.73 7.94 -12.62
CA LYS A 10 -7.03 7.24 -12.62
C LYS A 10 -7.91 7.60 -11.40
N PRO A 11 -8.25 8.88 -11.21
CA PRO A 11 -8.93 9.34 -9.99
C PRO A 11 -10.44 9.08 -9.99
N ILE A 12 -10.94 8.08 -10.72
CA ILE A 12 -12.38 7.83 -10.90
C ILE A 12 -13.06 7.59 -9.55
N ALA A 13 -12.51 6.69 -8.72
CA ALA A 13 -13.04 6.40 -7.40
C ALA A 13 -12.93 7.59 -6.45
N ASP A 14 -11.81 8.33 -6.53
CA ASP A 14 -11.60 9.54 -5.72
C ASP A 14 -12.65 10.60 -6.03
N LEU A 15 -12.87 10.89 -7.31
CA LEU A 15 -13.84 11.87 -7.77
C LEU A 15 -15.28 11.49 -7.38
N GLU A 16 -15.64 10.21 -7.49
CA GLU A 16 -16.95 9.73 -7.11
C GLU A 16 -17.19 9.85 -5.59
N LEU A 17 -16.16 9.57 -4.79
CA LEU A 17 -16.25 9.74 -3.34
C LEU A 17 -16.26 11.22 -2.93
N VAL A 18 -15.51 12.08 -3.63
CA VAL A 18 -15.57 13.54 -3.40
C VAL A 18 -16.98 14.10 -3.70
N LYS A 19 -17.63 13.65 -4.78
CA LYS A 19 -19.04 14.00 -5.07
C LYS A 19 -20.00 13.60 -3.95
N ARG A 20 -19.67 12.57 -3.19
CA ARG A 20 -20.43 12.08 -2.02
C ARG A 20 -20.05 12.78 -0.71
N GLY A 21 -19.23 13.82 -0.76
CA GLY A 21 -18.83 14.62 0.41
C GLY A 21 -17.59 14.13 1.15
N TYR A 22 -16.86 13.15 0.62
CA TYR A 22 -15.56 12.76 1.18
C TYR A 22 -14.45 13.70 0.70
N ALA A 23 -13.43 13.89 1.52
CA ALA A 23 -12.22 14.57 1.10
C ALA A 23 -11.19 13.58 0.55
N ALA A 24 -10.51 13.95 -0.53
CA ALA A 24 -9.32 13.27 -1.02
C ALA A 24 -8.08 14.06 -0.60
N VAL A 25 -7.11 13.40 0.03
CA VAL A 25 -5.91 14.05 0.56
C VAL A 25 -4.65 13.34 0.09
N PHE A 26 -3.60 14.12 -0.07
CA PHE A 26 -2.30 13.66 -0.54
C PHE A 26 -1.18 14.53 0.06
N ILE A 27 -0.03 13.92 0.27
CA ILE A 27 1.23 14.59 0.55
C ILE A 27 2.33 13.94 -0.30
N SER A 28 3.16 14.74 -0.95
CA SER A 28 4.26 14.21 -1.77
C SER A 28 5.31 13.52 -0.90
N MET A 29 5.63 12.29 -1.25
CA MET A 29 6.60 11.43 -0.56
C MET A 29 7.35 10.58 -1.60
N GLU A 30 7.94 11.26 -2.58
CA GLU A 30 8.62 10.56 -3.66
C GLU A 30 9.80 9.73 -3.13
N ASP A 31 9.99 8.57 -3.75
CA ASP A 31 11.13 7.66 -3.54
C ASP A 31 11.37 7.20 -2.07
N LEU A 32 10.33 7.22 -1.22
CA LEU A 32 10.43 6.73 0.15
C LEU A 32 9.99 5.27 0.36
N TYR A 33 9.36 4.63 -0.62
CA TYR A 33 9.02 3.18 -0.65
C TYR A 33 8.39 2.63 0.63
N GLY A 34 7.58 3.42 1.35
CA GLY A 34 6.95 3.00 2.60
C GLY A 34 7.93 2.76 3.76
N SER A 35 9.14 3.33 3.69
CA SER A 35 10.19 3.24 4.70
C SER A 35 9.79 3.90 6.03
N PRO A 36 10.58 3.71 7.10
CA PRO A 36 10.37 4.41 8.36
C PRO A 36 10.26 5.93 8.20
N LYS A 37 11.03 6.52 7.27
CA LYS A 37 10.94 7.94 6.95
C LYS A 37 9.59 8.31 6.32
N ALA A 38 9.05 7.48 5.43
CA ALA A 38 7.71 7.68 4.90
C ALA A 38 6.65 7.64 6.02
N MET A 39 6.79 6.71 6.96
CA MET A 39 5.87 6.62 8.11
C MET A 39 5.90 7.87 8.99
N GLU A 40 7.07 8.47 9.22
CA GLU A 40 7.19 9.74 9.94
C GLU A 40 6.45 10.89 9.24
N VAL A 41 6.62 11.02 7.93
CA VAL A 41 5.93 12.05 7.12
C VAL A 41 4.41 11.81 7.16
N MET A 42 3.98 10.55 7.03
CA MET A 42 2.56 10.20 7.11
C MET A 42 1.97 10.51 8.48
N ASP A 43 2.69 10.23 9.57
CA ASP A 43 2.24 10.56 10.94
C ASP A 43 2.09 12.07 11.16
N GLN A 44 3.01 12.87 10.63
CA GLN A 44 2.94 14.34 10.71
C GLN A 44 1.75 14.86 9.91
N PHE A 45 1.55 14.36 8.71
CA PHE A 45 0.42 14.75 7.88
C PHE A 45 -0.92 14.33 8.49
N TYR A 46 -1.00 13.12 9.06
CA TYR A 46 -2.19 12.67 9.78
C TYR A 46 -2.55 13.61 10.94
N ARG A 47 -1.58 13.99 11.78
CA ARG A 47 -1.81 14.94 12.85
C ARG A 47 -2.29 16.30 12.33
N TYR A 48 -1.67 16.83 11.29
CA TYR A 48 -2.13 18.05 10.65
C TYR A 48 -3.58 17.95 10.19
N LEU A 49 -3.96 16.85 9.54
CA LEU A 49 -5.34 16.65 9.08
C LEU A 49 -6.34 16.58 10.23
N VAL A 50 -6.02 15.87 11.30
CA VAL A 50 -6.92 15.69 12.44
C VAL A 50 -6.93 16.91 13.37
N ASP A 51 -5.76 17.39 13.77
CA ASP A 51 -5.63 18.40 14.81
C ASP A 51 -5.92 19.81 14.29
N GLU A 52 -5.46 20.12 13.06
CA GLU A 52 -5.59 21.46 12.49
C GLU A 52 -6.75 21.56 11.49
N ARG A 53 -6.90 20.58 10.60
CA ARG A 53 -7.94 20.59 9.56
C ARG A 53 -9.25 19.98 10.01
N LYS A 54 -9.32 19.37 11.21
CA LYS A 54 -10.50 18.76 11.82
C LYS A 54 -11.16 17.67 10.96
N PHE A 55 -10.37 16.95 10.16
CA PHE A 55 -10.85 15.78 9.44
C PHE A 55 -11.12 14.61 10.40
N SER A 56 -11.94 13.66 9.96
CA SER A 56 -12.13 12.39 10.67
C SER A 56 -10.77 11.70 10.91
N GLY A 57 -10.56 11.23 12.12
CA GLY A 57 -9.36 10.49 12.51
C GLY A 57 -9.25 9.06 11.94
N LYS A 58 -10.15 8.66 11.03
CA LYS A 58 -10.15 7.33 10.41
C LYS A 58 -10.27 7.40 8.89
N PRO A 59 -9.19 7.75 8.17
CA PRO A 59 -9.19 7.72 6.72
C PRO A 59 -9.30 6.29 6.18
N VAL A 60 -9.79 6.17 4.95
CA VAL A 60 -9.54 5.00 4.09
C VAL A 60 -8.27 5.27 3.29
N LEU A 61 -7.33 4.33 3.32
CA LEU A 61 -6.07 4.43 2.59
C LEU A 61 -6.21 3.80 1.20
N PHE A 62 -5.71 4.49 0.17
CA PHE A 62 -5.71 4.00 -1.21
C PHE A 62 -4.29 3.79 -1.69
N GLY A 63 -3.87 2.53 -1.87
CA GLY A 63 -2.53 2.18 -2.33
C GLY A 63 -2.53 1.53 -3.71
N LEU A 64 -2.05 2.25 -4.73
CA LEU A 64 -1.82 1.69 -6.06
C LEU A 64 -0.36 1.26 -6.19
N SER A 65 -0.07 0.07 -6.76
CA SER A 65 1.28 -0.40 -7.03
C SER A 65 2.21 -0.21 -5.81
N ARG A 66 3.34 0.50 -5.92
CA ARG A 66 4.24 0.82 -4.79
C ARG A 66 3.56 1.59 -3.65
N GLY A 67 2.41 2.23 -3.91
CA GLY A 67 1.58 2.83 -2.87
C GLY A 67 1.06 1.83 -1.84
N GLY A 68 1.03 0.54 -2.17
CA GLY A 68 0.74 -0.54 -1.25
C GLY A 68 1.69 -0.59 -0.06
N LEU A 69 3.00 -0.37 -0.27
CA LEU A 69 3.99 -0.31 0.80
C LEU A 69 3.67 0.81 1.82
N TYR A 70 3.25 1.97 1.34
CA TYR A 70 2.89 3.10 2.21
C TYR A 70 1.60 2.84 2.98
N ALA A 71 0.54 2.46 2.27
CA ALA A 71 -0.79 2.28 2.85
C ALA A 71 -0.80 1.14 3.89
N LEU A 72 -0.22 -0.01 3.55
CA LEU A 72 -0.22 -1.18 4.43
C LEU A 72 0.71 -1.01 5.63
N ASN A 73 1.93 -0.44 5.44
CA ASN A 73 2.83 -0.18 6.55
C ASN A 73 2.26 0.85 7.53
N TRP A 74 1.63 1.91 7.02
CA TRP A 74 1.03 2.91 7.91
C TRP A 74 -0.20 2.37 8.65
N ALA A 75 -1.03 1.56 7.98
CA ALA A 75 -2.17 0.92 8.61
C ALA A 75 -1.75 -0.06 9.72
N GLU A 76 -0.66 -0.82 9.51
CA GLU A 76 -0.11 -1.70 10.55
C GLU A 76 0.45 -0.92 11.74
N LYS A 77 1.14 0.19 11.46
CA LYS A 77 1.71 1.06 12.51
C LYS A 77 0.62 1.76 13.32
N ASN A 78 -0.48 2.18 12.69
CA ASN A 78 -1.54 3.00 13.27
C ASN A 78 -2.94 2.35 13.12
N PRO A 79 -3.15 1.10 13.56
CA PRO A 79 -4.34 0.34 13.21
C PRO A 79 -5.66 0.92 13.76
N LEU A 80 -5.60 1.69 14.84
CA LEU A 80 -6.79 2.35 15.41
C LEU A 80 -7.19 3.63 14.66
N CYS A 81 -6.31 4.12 13.79
CA CYS A 81 -6.48 5.34 13.00
C CYS A 81 -6.92 5.08 11.55
N VAL A 82 -7.36 3.85 11.21
CA VAL A 82 -7.71 3.47 9.83
C VAL A 82 -9.13 2.91 9.79
N ALA A 83 -9.94 3.39 8.85
CA ALA A 83 -11.28 2.85 8.61
C ALA A 83 -11.27 1.64 7.66
N GLY A 84 -10.31 1.58 6.74
CA GLY A 84 -10.15 0.50 5.76
C GLY A 84 -9.00 0.80 4.82
N VAL A 85 -8.59 -0.22 4.05
CA VAL A 85 -7.55 -0.07 3.03
C VAL A 85 -8.04 -0.65 1.71
N TYR A 86 -7.94 0.15 0.66
CA TYR A 86 -8.11 -0.26 -0.73
C TYR A 86 -6.75 -0.28 -1.39
N VAL A 87 -6.40 -1.38 -2.04
CA VAL A 87 -5.14 -1.50 -2.77
C VAL A 87 -5.35 -2.16 -4.14
N ASP A 88 -4.65 -1.65 -5.15
CA ASP A 88 -4.74 -2.13 -6.53
C ASP A 88 -3.35 -2.49 -7.04
N ALA A 89 -3.16 -3.76 -7.41
CA ALA A 89 -1.89 -4.37 -7.79
C ALA A 89 -0.75 -3.97 -6.82
N PRO A 90 -0.95 -4.11 -5.49
CA PRO A 90 -0.07 -3.52 -4.51
C PRO A 90 1.25 -4.27 -4.39
N VAL A 91 2.33 -3.50 -4.22
CA VAL A 91 3.57 -4.05 -3.68
C VAL A 91 3.38 -4.31 -2.19
N CYS A 92 3.48 -5.57 -1.79
CA CYS A 92 3.40 -6.01 -0.40
C CYS A 92 4.74 -6.53 0.14
N ASP A 93 5.71 -6.76 -0.74
CA ASP A 93 7.09 -7.12 -0.43
C ASP A 93 8.04 -6.41 -1.39
N PHE A 94 8.90 -5.54 -0.89
CA PHE A 94 9.87 -4.84 -1.73
C PHE A 94 10.93 -5.80 -2.32
N LYS A 95 11.04 -7.02 -1.82
CA LYS A 95 11.90 -8.06 -2.41
C LYS A 95 11.33 -8.63 -3.70
N SER A 96 9.99 -8.66 -3.83
CA SER A 96 9.34 -8.96 -5.11
C SER A 96 9.52 -7.79 -6.07
N TRP A 97 9.08 -6.60 -5.68
CA TRP A 97 9.31 -5.36 -6.41
C TRP A 97 9.68 -4.24 -5.42
N PRO A 98 10.72 -3.45 -5.66
CA PRO A 98 11.53 -3.34 -6.88
C PRO A 98 12.72 -4.29 -7.00
N ALA A 99 13.03 -5.14 -5.99
CA ALA A 99 14.25 -5.96 -6.03
C ALA A 99 14.26 -7.04 -7.13
N GLY A 100 13.09 -7.50 -7.60
CA GLY A 100 12.99 -8.55 -8.61
C GLY A 100 13.55 -9.90 -8.13
N ARG A 101 13.37 -10.23 -6.85
CA ARG A 101 13.87 -11.48 -6.25
C ARG A 101 12.82 -12.60 -6.29
N GLY A 102 11.93 -12.53 -7.24
CA GLY A 102 10.88 -13.51 -7.50
C GLY A 102 10.65 -13.70 -8.99
N LYS A 103 9.38 -13.85 -9.39
CA LYS A 103 8.98 -14.01 -10.80
C LYS A 103 8.82 -12.68 -11.51
N GLY A 104 8.53 -11.60 -10.77
CA GLY A 104 8.28 -10.28 -11.31
C GLY A 104 9.52 -9.61 -11.86
N LYS A 105 9.30 -8.70 -12.81
CA LYS A 105 10.34 -7.82 -13.32
C LYS A 105 10.76 -6.86 -12.20
N GLY A 106 12.00 -6.84 -11.85
CA GLY A 106 12.55 -5.83 -10.95
C GLY A 106 12.73 -4.49 -11.64
N SER A 107 13.13 -3.49 -10.85
CA SER A 107 13.55 -2.16 -11.30
C SER A 107 14.85 -1.80 -10.59
N PRO A 108 16.02 -1.92 -11.23
CA PRO A 108 17.30 -1.63 -10.57
C PRO A 108 17.39 -0.20 -10.01
N ASP A 109 16.83 0.78 -10.73
CA ASP A 109 16.82 2.17 -10.28
C ASP A 109 15.94 2.36 -9.04
N ASP A 110 14.73 1.79 -9.07
CA ASP A 110 13.82 1.82 -7.91
C ASP A 110 14.38 1.01 -6.73
N TRP A 111 15.10 -0.10 -7.01
CA TRP A 111 15.76 -0.87 -5.97
C TRP A 111 16.82 -0.05 -5.25
N ASN A 112 17.69 0.65 -5.99
CA ASN A 112 18.70 1.53 -5.42
C ASN A 112 18.07 2.67 -4.60
N LYS A 113 16.95 3.24 -5.05
CA LYS A 113 16.21 4.26 -4.31
C LYS A 113 15.58 3.66 -3.03
N CYS A 114 15.01 2.48 -3.13
CA CYS A 114 14.44 1.76 -1.98
C CYS A 114 15.50 1.48 -0.92
N LEU A 115 16.67 0.96 -1.30
CA LEU A 115 17.79 0.76 -0.38
C LEU A 115 18.18 2.04 0.36
N ARG A 116 18.30 3.15 -0.36
CA ARG A 116 18.59 4.46 0.25
C ARG A 116 17.49 4.92 1.21
N ALA A 117 16.23 4.73 0.83
CA ALA A 117 15.08 5.14 1.64
C ALA A 117 15.02 4.39 2.99
N TYR A 118 15.44 3.13 3.01
CA TYR A 118 15.50 2.31 4.22
C TYR A 118 16.84 2.42 4.95
N GLY A 119 17.89 2.99 4.33
CA GLY A 119 19.26 3.01 4.87
C GLY A 119 19.89 1.61 4.91
N PHE A 120 19.50 0.71 4.01
CA PHE A 120 19.96 -0.68 3.96
C PHE A 120 21.01 -0.89 2.88
N ASN A 121 21.94 -1.79 3.14
CA ASN A 121 22.62 -2.49 2.08
C ASN A 121 21.73 -3.65 1.55
N GLU A 122 22.15 -4.28 0.45
CA GLU A 122 21.37 -5.34 -0.17
C GLU A 122 21.11 -6.53 0.75
N GLN A 123 22.10 -6.98 1.50
CA GLN A 123 21.96 -8.10 2.43
C GLN A 123 20.96 -7.81 3.54
N GLN A 124 21.01 -6.60 4.10
CA GLN A 124 20.05 -6.14 5.11
C GLN A 124 18.62 -6.11 4.55
N ALA A 125 18.46 -5.57 3.34
CA ALA A 125 17.14 -5.51 2.70
C ALA A 125 16.58 -6.90 2.39
N LEU A 126 17.39 -7.82 1.88
CA LEU A 126 16.95 -9.19 1.59
C LEU A 126 16.58 -9.98 2.85
N SER A 127 17.22 -9.70 3.99
CA SER A 127 16.90 -10.31 5.29
C SER A 127 15.75 -9.63 6.05
N TYR A 128 15.29 -8.46 5.58
CA TYR A 128 14.26 -7.67 6.25
C TYR A 128 12.92 -8.40 6.36
N LYS A 129 12.30 -8.36 7.56
CA LYS A 129 11.03 -9.00 7.90
C LYS A 129 9.93 -8.01 8.28
N GLY A 130 10.06 -6.75 7.91
CA GLY A 130 9.08 -5.70 8.17
C GLY A 130 8.24 -5.31 6.95
N ASN A 131 8.28 -6.08 5.85
CA ASN A 131 7.39 -5.84 4.72
C ASN A 131 5.92 -6.10 5.09
N PRO A 132 4.94 -5.50 4.40
CA PRO A 132 3.53 -5.77 4.63
C PRO A 132 3.18 -7.26 4.69
N VAL A 133 3.76 -8.11 3.83
CA VAL A 133 3.53 -9.57 3.86
C VAL A 133 3.98 -10.23 5.18
N ASP A 134 4.92 -9.65 5.88
CA ASP A 134 5.47 -10.19 7.12
C ASP A 134 4.83 -9.58 8.37
N ASN A 135 4.21 -8.39 8.23
CA ASN A 135 3.81 -7.56 9.36
C ASN A 135 2.38 -7.02 9.17
N MET A 136 1.39 -7.69 9.76
CA MET A 136 -0.04 -7.36 9.57
C MET A 136 -0.91 -7.70 10.80
N ARG A 137 -0.29 -8.03 11.94
CA ARG A 137 -1.01 -8.47 13.14
C ARG A 137 -1.82 -7.38 13.79
N GLY A 138 -1.32 -6.15 13.79
CA GLY A 138 -2.01 -4.98 14.33
C GLY A 138 -3.29 -4.68 13.58
N MET A 139 -3.22 -4.65 12.24
CA MET A 139 -4.39 -4.48 11.38
C MET A 139 -5.42 -5.59 11.58
N ALA A 140 -4.98 -6.86 11.63
CA ALA A 140 -5.88 -7.99 11.80
C ALA A 140 -6.59 -7.94 13.16
N LYS A 141 -5.86 -7.65 14.24
CA LYS A 141 -6.42 -7.48 15.59
C LYS A 141 -7.43 -6.33 15.66
N ALA A 142 -7.18 -5.24 14.94
CA ALA A 142 -8.10 -4.10 14.86
C ALA A 142 -9.30 -4.35 13.93
N GLY A 143 -9.31 -5.46 13.18
CA GLY A 143 -10.39 -5.82 12.27
C GLY A 143 -10.50 -4.89 11.06
N ILE A 144 -9.40 -4.32 10.57
CA ILE A 144 -9.41 -3.38 9.44
C ILE A 144 -9.88 -4.09 8.18
N PRO A 145 -10.97 -3.65 7.52
CA PRO A 145 -11.40 -4.24 6.25
C PRO A 145 -10.43 -3.88 5.13
N LEU A 146 -10.00 -4.89 4.38
CA LEU A 146 -9.10 -4.75 3.24
C LEU A 146 -9.78 -5.16 1.94
N LEU A 147 -9.64 -4.34 0.91
CA LEU A 147 -10.05 -4.65 -0.45
C LEU A 147 -8.85 -4.62 -1.38
N PHE A 148 -8.53 -5.77 -1.96
CA PHE A 148 -7.49 -5.91 -2.97
C PHE A 148 -8.11 -6.05 -4.36
N ILE A 149 -7.60 -5.29 -5.31
CA ILE A 149 -7.78 -5.54 -6.73
C ILE A 149 -6.43 -6.02 -7.26
N SER A 150 -6.40 -7.12 -8.00
CA SER A 150 -5.16 -7.66 -8.54
C SER A 150 -5.37 -8.29 -9.90
N ARG A 151 -4.33 -8.29 -10.72
CA ARG A 151 -4.35 -8.81 -12.08
C ARG A 151 -3.62 -10.15 -12.14
N THR A 152 -4.22 -11.12 -12.84
CA THR A 152 -3.69 -12.49 -12.87
C THR A 152 -2.45 -12.66 -13.76
N GLU A 153 -2.18 -11.70 -14.62
CA GLU A 153 -1.05 -11.70 -15.58
C GLU A 153 -0.06 -10.57 -15.27
N ASP A 154 -0.04 -10.10 -14.00
CA ASP A 154 0.86 -9.03 -13.56
C ASP A 154 2.29 -9.57 -13.44
N ASP A 155 3.16 -9.17 -14.39
CA ASP A 155 4.57 -9.55 -14.45
C ASP A 155 5.50 -8.51 -13.80
N VAL A 156 4.96 -7.41 -13.30
CA VAL A 156 5.68 -6.37 -12.55
C VAL A 156 5.57 -6.63 -11.05
N VAL A 157 4.32 -6.79 -10.57
CA VAL A 157 4.01 -7.09 -9.17
C VAL A 157 3.17 -8.37 -9.10
N PRO A 158 3.81 -9.56 -9.23
CA PRO A 158 3.08 -10.82 -9.31
C PRO A 158 2.14 -11.03 -8.13
N ILE A 159 0.91 -11.42 -8.44
CA ILE A 159 -0.15 -11.62 -7.45
C ILE A 159 0.24 -12.66 -6.40
N GLU A 160 0.89 -13.74 -6.82
CA GLU A 160 1.30 -14.85 -5.95
C GLU A 160 2.40 -14.48 -4.95
N GLU A 161 3.16 -13.42 -5.18
CA GLU A 161 4.23 -12.95 -4.30
C GLU A 161 3.77 -11.82 -3.37
N ASN A 162 2.71 -11.13 -3.74
CA ASN A 162 2.21 -9.95 -3.04
C ASN A 162 0.82 -10.19 -2.46
N THR A 163 -0.22 -10.01 -3.26
CA THR A 163 -1.63 -10.08 -2.82
C THR A 163 -1.99 -11.43 -2.20
N ASP A 164 -1.64 -12.53 -2.84
CA ASP A 164 -2.05 -13.88 -2.37
C ASP A 164 -1.36 -14.25 -1.06
N VAL A 165 -0.06 -13.93 -0.93
CA VAL A 165 0.68 -14.13 0.33
C VAL A 165 0.06 -13.30 1.43
N PHE A 166 -0.15 -12.00 1.16
CA PHE A 166 -0.71 -11.09 2.15
C PHE A 166 -2.12 -11.50 2.58
N ALA A 167 -3.04 -11.67 1.62
CA ALA A 167 -4.43 -11.99 1.90
C ALA A 167 -4.60 -13.31 2.64
N LYS A 168 -3.84 -14.36 2.25
CA LYS A 168 -3.83 -15.64 2.95
C LYS A 168 -3.39 -15.50 4.41
N ARG A 169 -2.31 -14.77 4.66
CA ARG A 169 -1.79 -14.55 6.02
C ARG A 169 -2.75 -13.71 6.85
N TYR A 170 -3.32 -12.65 6.26
CA TYR A 170 -4.25 -11.76 6.93
C TYR A 170 -5.55 -12.48 7.33
N ALA A 171 -6.15 -13.26 6.42
CA ALA A 171 -7.32 -14.06 6.71
C ALA A 171 -7.05 -15.11 7.81
N LYS A 172 -5.85 -15.73 7.81
CA LYS A 172 -5.45 -16.68 8.87
C LYS A 172 -5.39 -16.02 10.26
N LEU A 173 -5.12 -14.72 10.32
CA LEU A 173 -5.14 -13.93 11.56
C LEU A 173 -6.54 -13.43 11.93
N GLY A 174 -7.58 -13.79 11.17
CA GLY A 174 -8.95 -13.33 11.38
C GLY A 174 -9.26 -11.96 10.80
N GLY A 175 -8.35 -11.36 10.03
CA GLY A 175 -8.55 -10.06 9.40
C GLY A 175 -9.53 -10.14 8.22
N PRO A 176 -10.49 -9.20 8.11
CA PRO A 176 -11.46 -9.19 7.01
C PRO A 176 -10.80 -8.70 5.71
N VAL A 177 -10.70 -9.58 4.72
CA VAL A 177 -10.09 -9.28 3.42
C VAL A 177 -10.93 -9.79 2.27
N LYS A 178 -11.08 -8.96 1.24
CA LYS A 178 -11.67 -9.33 -0.04
C LYS A 178 -10.65 -9.12 -1.15
N VAL A 179 -10.48 -10.12 -2.02
CA VAL A 179 -9.62 -10.03 -3.20
C VAL A 179 -10.48 -10.17 -4.44
N ILE A 180 -10.41 -9.18 -5.33
CA ILE A 180 -11.02 -9.22 -6.66
C ILE A 180 -9.89 -9.43 -7.66
N ARG A 181 -9.92 -10.57 -8.35
CA ARG A 181 -8.96 -10.89 -9.41
C ARG A 181 -9.55 -10.54 -10.76
N ARG A 182 -8.73 -9.96 -11.62
CA ARG A 182 -9.08 -9.61 -12.99
C ARG A 182 -8.01 -10.09 -13.96
N PRO A 183 -8.35 -10.44 -15.20
CA PRO A 183 -7.34 -10.70 -16.22
C PRO A 183 -6.54 -9.44 -16.55
N GLY A 184 -5.36 -9.61 -17.12
CA GLY A 184 -4.48 -8.53 -17.57
C GLY A 184 -3.24 -8.33 -16.72
N GLY A 185 -2.37 -7.45 -17.21
CA GLY A 185 -1.09 -7.10 -16.58
C GLY A 185 -1.20 -5.99 -15.55
N HIS A 186 -0.04 -5.43 -15.15
CA HIS A 186 0.05 -4.42 -14.09
C HIS A 186 -0.76 -3.15 -14.37
N HIS A 187 -0.87 -2.76 -15.62
CA HIS A 187 -1.64 -1.60 -16.05
C HIS A 187 -2.79 -1.98 -16.99
N PRO A 188 -3.86 -1.18 -17.03
CA PRO A 188 -4.17 -0.04 -16.18
C PRO A 188 -4.66 -0.46 -14.79
N HIS A 189 -4.46 0.40 -13.78
CA HIS A 189 -5.09 0.25 -12.47
C HIS A 189 -6.56 0.69 -12.52
N GLY A 190 -7.35 0.26 -11.52
CA GLY A 190 -8.75 0.64 -11.38
C GLY A 190 -9.71 -0.25 -12.15
N PHE A 191 -10.96 0.18 -12.17
CA PHE A 191 -12.05 -0.45 -12.90
C PHE A 191 -12.31 0.37 -14.18
N ASP A 192 -11.46 0.22 -15.19
CA ASP A 192 -11.83 0.66 -16.52
C ASP A 192 -12.83 -0.35 -17.10
N ASN A 193 -13.96 0.14 -17.56
CA ASN A 193 -14.97 -0.64 -18.24
C ASN A 193 -14.47 -1.09 -19.60
#